data_80b667977b0aa6ccbd812969a0dd1614
#
_entry.id   80b667977b0aa6ccbd812969a0dd1614
#
_cell.length_a   1.000
_cell.length_b   1.000
_cell.length_c   1.000
_cell.angle_alpha   90.00
_cell.angle_beta   90.00
_cell.angle_gamma   90.00
#
_symmetry.space_group_name_H-M   'P 1'
#
loop_
_entity.id
_entity.type
_entity.pdbx_description
1 polymer ?
#
loop_
_entity_poly.entity_id
_entity_poly.type
_entity_poly.pdbx_seq_one_letter_code
_entity_poly.pdbx_strand_id
1 'polypeptide(L)'
;MDIRLELLKSEDEEQFIRDNQAAFNYGAEQYFTDEELKEQYEEEGQIISRETIVSSIHRKGSIAYRIIEGDKKVGGIIINLKNTFGDLEIFFVVPNSESKGVGQAAWREVEKLHPEIKVWETVTPYFEKRNIHFYVNKLGFHIIGFYNEFNKDIQIPEEMDGMFRFQKKTGQ
;
A
#
# COMPACT_ATOMS: atom_id res chain seq x y z
N MET A 1 -6.82 -21.10 1.15
CA MET A 1 -6.24 -19.91 1.83
C MET A 1 -7.37 -19.15 2.51
N ASP A 2 -7.33 -19.09 3.80
CA ASP A 2 -8.33 -18.40 4.61
C ASP A 2 -7.82 -17.00 4.97
N ILE A 3 -8.06 -16.05 4.08
CA ILE A 3 -7.68 -14.64 4.27
C ILE A 3 -8.92 -13.83 4.63
N ARG A 4 -8.84 -13.09 5.72
CA ARG A 4 -9.87 -12.14 6.12
C ARG A 4 -9.25 -10.80 6.51
N LEU A 5 -10.06 -9.76 6.51
CA LEU A 5 -9.68 -8.43 6.97
C LEU A 5 -10.37 -8.14 8.31
N GLU A 6 -9.59 -7.64 9.25
CA GLU A 6 -10.10 -7.17 10.54
C GLU A 6 -9.71 -5.71 10.73
N LEU A 7 -10.61 -4.90 11.27
CA LEU A 7 -10.31 -3.51 11.59
C LEU A 7 -9.11 -3.44 12.55
N LEU A 8 -8.18 -2.54 12.26
CA LEU A 8 -7.03 -2.31 13.12
C LEU A 8 -7.48 -1.81 14.50
N LYS A 9 -7.06 -2.50 15.54
CA LYS A 9 -7.34 -2.13 16.94
C LYS A 9 -6.26 -1.20 17.46
N SER A 10 -6.63 -0.29 18.37
CA SER A 10 -5.69 0.66 18.97
C SER A 10 -4.50 -0.04 19.62
N GLU A 11 -4.72 -1.14 20.32
CA GLU A 11 -3.66 -1.92 20.98
C GLU A 11 -2.71 -2.61 20.01
N ASP A 12 -3.09 -2.75 18.73
CA ASP A 12 -2.28 -3.37 17.68
C ASP A 12 -1.56 -2.34 16.76
N GLU A 13 -1.81 -1.06 16.94
CA GLU A 13 -1.30 -0.02 16.06
C GLU A 13 0.23 0.02 16.02
N GLU A 14 0.90 -0.09 17.16
CA GLU A 14 2.37 -0.10 17.20
C GLU A 14 2.97 -1.30 16.47
N GLN A 15 2.37 -2.48 16.59
CA GLN A 15 2.83 -3.65 15.85
C GLN A 15 2.57 -3.50 14.35
N PHE A 16 1.43 -2.93 13.98
CA PHE A 16 1.10 -2.62 12.58
C PHE A 16 2.17 -1.71 11.94
N ILE A 17 2.58 -0.67 12.67
CA ILE A 17 3.62 0.26 12.21
C ILE A 17 4.94 -0.48 11.99
N ARG A 18 5.38 -1.30 12.95
CA ARG A 18 6.60 -2.09 12.83
C ARG A 18 6.56 -3.08 11.67
N ASP A 19 5.45 -3.76 11.50
CA ASP A 19 5.26 -4.73 10.41
C ASP A 19 5.29 -4.04 9.05
N ASN A 20 4.66 -2.87 8.93
CA ASN A 20 4.70 -2.06 7.71
C ASN A 20 6.12 -1.60 7.38
N GLN A 21 6.83 -1.06 8.35
CA GLN A 21 8.22 -0.62 8.16
C GLN A 21 9.12 -1.79 7.74
N ALA A 22 8.99 -2.94 8.40
CA ALA A 22 9.75 -4.14 8.06
C ALA A 22 9.46 -4.63 6.63
N ALA A 23 8.20 -4.63 6.21
CA ALA A 23 7.80 -5.05 4.86
C ALA A 23 8.34 -4.11 3.78
N PHE A 24 8.25 -2.80 4.00
CA PHE A 24 8.75 -1.80 3.05
C PHE A 24 10.28 -1.81 2.97
N ASN A 25 10.97 -1.95 4.09
CA ASN A 25 12.43 -2.10 4.11
C ASN A 25 12.87 -3.35 3.34
N TYR A 26 12.22 -4.48 3.60
CA TYR A 26 12.50 -5.73 2.88
C TYR A 26 12.29 -5.57 1.36
N GLY A 27 11.20 -4.93 0.95
CA GLY A 27 10.92 -4.66 -0.46
C GLY A 27 11.99 -3.78 -1.12
N ALA A 28 12.39 -2.70 -0.45
CA ALA A 28 13.40 -1.77 -0.96
C ALA A 28 14.79 -2.41 -1.08
N GLU A 29 15.16 -3.29 -0.17
CA GLU A 29 16.43 -4.04 -0.19
C GLU A 29 16.57 -4.91 -1.45
N GLN A 30 15.48 -5.23 -2.13
CA GLN A 30 15.51 -5.99 -3.39
C GLN A 30 15.97 -5.13 -4.59
N TYR A 31 15.89 -3.80 -4.50
CA TYR A 31 16.15 -2.87 -5.60
C TYR A 31 17.37 -1.98 -5.39
N PHE A 32 17.73 -1.72 -4.14
CA PHE A 32 18.77 -0.75 -3.78
C PHE A 32 19.95 -1.39 -3.08
N THR A 33 21.16 -0.83 -3.31
CA THR A 33 22.32 -1.11 -2.49
C THR A 33 22.17 -0.44 -1.12
N ASP A 34 23.01 -0.81 -0.14
CA ASP A 34 22.97 -0.22 1.20
C ASP A 34 23.17 1.31 1.18
N GLU A 35 24.00 1.82 0.26
CA GLU A 35 24.22 3.27 0.11
C GLU A 35 23.00 3.97 -0.49
N GLU A 36 22.39 3.37 -1.52
CA GLU A 36 21.17 3.91 -2.16
C GLU A 36 19.99 3.91 -1.20
N LEU A 37 19.86 2.89 -0.33
CA LEU A 37 18.82 2.83 0.69
C LEU A 37 18.81 4.04 1.61
N LYS A 38 19.98 4.55 1.99
CA LYS A 38 20.11 5.72 2.87
C LYS A 38 19.46 6.97 2.29
N GLU A 39 19.45 7.09 0.95
CA GLU A 39 18.82 8.21 0.26
C GLU A 39 17.28 8.06 0.18
N GLN A 40 16.78 6.84 0.41
CA GLN A 40 15.35 6.52 0.33
C GLN A 40 14.63 6.58 1.69
N TYR A 41 15.36 6.71 2.80
CA TYR A 41 14.75 6.69 4.12
C TYR A 41 13.96 7.97 4.42
N GLU A 42 12.70 7.84 4.81
CA GLU A 42 11.91 8.94 5.39
C GLU A 42 12.34 9.26 6.83
N GLU A 43 12.81 8.27 7.57
CA GLU A 43 13.45 8.42 8.87
C GLU A 43 14.62 7.44 8.97
N GLU A 44 15.48 7.61 9.95
CA GLU A 44 16.68 6.78 10.07
C GLU A 44 16.38 5.29 10.06
N GLY A 45 16.91 4.59 9.05
CA GLY A 45 16.74 3.14 8.88
C GLY A 45 15.36 2.68 8.38
N GLN A 46 14.46 3.62 7.98
CA GLN A 46 13.10 3.28 7.58
C GLN A 46 12.71 3.92 6.24
N ILE A 47 12.31 3.11 5.28
CA ILE A 47 11.77 3.57 3.99
C ILE A 47 10.51 4.41 4.19
N ILE A 48 9.63 3.96 5.09
CA ILE A 48 8.43 4.71 5.47
C ILE A 48 8.52 5.07 6.95
N SER A 49 8.28 6.36 7.25
CA SER A 49 8.36 6.84 8.62
C SER A 49 7.15 6.42 9.45
N ARG A 50 7.36 6.33 10.75
CA ARG A 50 6.25 6.16 11.71
C ARG A 50 5.19 7.25 11.53
N GLU A 51 5.62 8.51 11.36
CA GLU A 51 4.71 9.64 11.18
C GLU A 51 3.81 9.48 9.95
N THR A 52 4.37 9.05 8.82
CA THR A 52 3.59 8.80 7.60
C THR A 52 2.52 7.74 7.83
N ILE A 53 2.87 6.63 8.49
CA ILE A 53 1.93 5.54 8.77
C ILE A 53 0.82 6.01 9.72
N VAL A 54 1.17 6.68 10.82
CA VAL A 54 0.21 7.21 11.79
C VAL A 54 -0.74 8.22 11.15
N SER A 55 -0.20 9.13 10.33
CA SER A 55 -1.01 10.09 9.58
C SER A 55 -1.99 9.41 8.63
N SER A 56 -1.56 8.34 7.97
CA SER A 56 -2.43 7.56 7.08
C SER A 56 -3.55 6.85 7.85
N ILE A 57 -3.22 6.22 8.99
CA ILE A 57 -4.21 5.53 9.85
C ILE A 57 -5.30 6.51 10.32
N HIS A 58 -4.91 7.70 10.76
CA HIS A 58 -5.80 8.65 11.42
C HIS A 58 -6.38 9.74 10.51
N ARG A 59 -6.06 9.72 9.21
CA ARG A 59 -6.61 10.68 8.25
C ARG A 59 -8.12 10.52 8.14
N LYS A 60 -8.83 11.65 8.00
CA LYS A 60 -10.29 11.62 7.79
C LYS A 60 -10.65 10.77 6.56
N GLY A 61 -11.56 9.84 6.73
CA GLY A 61 -11.97 8.91 5.67
C GLY A 61 -11.13 7.64 5.57
N SER A 62 -10.06 7.51 6.35
CA SER A 62 -9.22 6.32 6.37
C SER A 62 -9.83 5.17 7.15
N ILE A 63 -9.62 3.97 6.61
CA ILE A 63 -9.92 2.71 7.29
C ILE A 63 -8.65 1.85 7.20
N ALA A 64 -8.18 1.39 8.33
CA ALA A 64 -7.03 0.51 8.42
C ALA A 64 -7.47 -0.91 8.77
N TYR A 65 -6.97 -1.88 8.01
CA TYR A 65 -7.25 -3.29 8.18
C TYR A 65 -5.96 -4.08 8.45
N ARG A 66 -6.06 -5.05 9.35
CA ARG A 66 -5.13 -6.17 9.39
C ARG A 66 -5.53 -7.23 8.37
N ILE A 67 -4.55 -7.78 7.68
CA ILE A 67 -4.72 -8.99 6.87
C ILE A 67 -4.43 -10.18 7.77
N ILE A 68 -5.40 -11.06 7.91
CA ILE A 68 -5.32 -12.24 8.78
C ILE A 68 -5.39 -13.51 7.93
N GLU A 69 -4.42 -14.39 8.11
CA GLU A 69 -4.44 -15.75 7.56
C GLU A 69 -4.57 -16.76 8.70
N GLY A 70 -5.72 -17.42 8.81
CA GLY A 70 -6.00 -18.23 9.99
C GLY A 70 -6.00 -17.35 11.25
N ASP A 71 -5.03 -17.58 12.14
CA ASP A 71 -4.85 -16.79 13.36
C ASP A 71 -3.66 -15.83 13.30
N LYS A 72 -2.98 -15.75 12.14
CA LYS A 72 -1.77 -14.95 11.98
C LYS A 72 -2.04 -13.63 11.30
N LYS A 73 -1.45 -12.58 11.82
CA LYS A 73 -1.40 -11.25 11.17
C LYS A 73 -0.31 -11.29 10.11
N VAL A 74 -0.70 -11.26 8.85
CA VAL A 74 0.22 -11.41 7.71
C VAL A 74 0.39 -10.15 6.89
N GLY A 75 -0.26 -9.06 7.26
CA GLY A 75 -0.11 -7.78 6.56
C GLY A 75 -1.08 -6.72 7.05
N GLY A 76 -1.20 -5.66 6.27
CA GLY A 76 -2.11 -4.57 6.52
C GLY A 76 -2.46 -3.77 5.28
N ILE A 77 -3.60 -3.12 5.33
CA ILE A 77 -4.12 -2.26 4.27
C ILE A 77 -4.68 -1.01 4.90
N ILE A 78 -4.34 0.15 4.34
CA ILE A 78 -5.00 1.42 4.66
C ILE A 78 -5.62 1.96 3.38
N ILE A 79 -6.92 2.18 3.43
CA ILE A 79 -7.69 2.80 2.34
C ILE A 79 -8.29 4.11 2.84
N ASN A 80 -8.51 5.04 1.93
CA ASN A 80 -9.23 6.28 2.21
C ASN A 80 -10.43 6.36 1.28
N LEU A 81 -11.62 6.50 1.84
CA LEU A 81 -12.87 6.48 1.09
C LEU A 81 -13.53 7.85 1.05
N LYS A 82 -13.98 8.22 -0.14
CA LYS A 82 -14.77 9.43 -0.35
C LYS A 82 -15.87 9.11 -1.37
N ASN A 83 -17.12 9.05 -0.91
CA ASN A 83 -18.28 8.68 -1.75
C ASN A 83 -18.06 7.31 -2.42
N THR A 84 -18.00 7.26 -3.75
CA THR A 84 -17.78 6.04 -4.52
C THR A 84 -16.33 5.88 -4.99
N PHE A 85 -15.42 6.69 -4.46
CA PHE A 85 -13.99 6.69 -4.78
C PHE A 85 -13.18 6.19 -3.58
N GLY A 86 -12.21 5.32 -3.85
CA GLY A 86 -11.28 4.80 -2.86
C GLY A 86 -9.83 4.98 -3.27
N ASP A 87 -9.02 5.49 -2.35
CA ASP A 87 -7.56 5.50 -2.46
C ASP A 87 -6.99 4.35 -1.65
N LEU A 88 -6.15 3.55 -2.29
CA LEU A 88 -5.30 2.59 -1.59
C LEU A 88 -4.01 3.31 -1.18
N GLU A 89 -3.90 3.65 0.09
CA GLU A 89 -2.76 4.42 0.60
C GLU A 89 -1.58 3.56 0.98
N ILE A 90 -1.82 2.47 1.73
CA ILE A 90 -0.78 1.55 2.18
C ILE A 90 -1.28 0.12 2.01
N PHE A 91 -0.43 -0.72 1.45
CA PHE A 91 -0.66 -2.16 1.31
C PHE A 91 0.65 -2.89 1.55
N PHE A 92 0.69 -3.76 2.54
CA PHE A 92 1.87 -4.55 2.80
C PHE A 92 1.52 -5.98 3.24
N VAL A 93 2.40 -6.90 2.89
CA VAL A 93 2.38 -8.29 3.37
C VAL A 93 3.72 -8.50 4.07
N VAL A 94 3.69 -9.09 5.26
CA VAL A 94 4.93 -9.32 6.02
C VAL A 94 5.87 -10.25 5.24
N PRO A 95 7.19 -10.05 5.34
CA PRO A 95 8.16 -10.95 4.73
C PRO A 95 7.89 -12.41 5.09
N ASN A 96 8.15 -13.33 4.18
CA ASN A 96 7.84 -14.76 4.24
C ASN A 96 6.37 -15.15 3.96
N SER A 97 5.45 -14.21 3.87
CA SER A 97 4.07 -14.47 3.46
C SER A 97 3.74 -13.98 2.04
N GLU A 98 4.64 -13.21 1.42
CA GLU A 98 4.40 -12.49 0.15
C GLU A 98 4.13 -13.38 -1.07
N SER A 99 4.76 -14.56 -1.15
CA SER A 99 4.71 -15.41 -2.34
C SER A 99 3.49 -16.32 -2.44
N LYS A 100 2.55 -16.22 -1.50
CA LYS A 100 1.45 -17.17 -1.33
C LYS A 100 0.08 -16.70 -1.86
N GLY A 101 0.04 -15.60 -2.62
CA GLY A 101 -1.23 -15.03 -3.09
C GLY A 101 -2.04 -14.30 -2.02
N VAL A 102 -1.44 -14.04 -0.87
CA VAL A 102 -2.07 -13.32 0.25
C VAL A 102 -2.57 -11.95 -0.18
N GLY A 103 -1.73 -11.18 -0.88
CA GLY A 103 -2.10 -9.84 -1.32
C GLY A 103 -3.30 -9.82 -2.25
N GLN A 104 -3.35 -10.74 -3.21
CA GLN A 104 -4.49 -10.83 -4.14
C GLN A 104 -5.77 -11.24 -3.42
N ALA A 105 -5.69 -12.19 -2.49
CA ALA A 105 -6.84 -12.61 -1.69
C ALA A 105 -7.33 -11.46 -0.78
N ALA A 106 -6.40 -10.75 -0.14
CA ALA A 106 -6.74 -9.60 0.70
C ALA A 106 -7.43 -8.48 -0.09
N TRP A 107 -6.95 -8.18 -1.31
CA TRP A 107 -7.58 -7.17 -2.16
C TRP A 107 -9.02 -7.57 -2.53
N ARG A 108 -9.26 -8.82 -2.84
CA ARG A 108 -10.63 -9.32 -3.10
C ARG A 108 -11.56 -9.08 -1.91
N GLU A 109 -11.05 -9.24 -0.69
CA GLU A 109 -11.83 -8.96 0.52
C GLU A 109 -12.12 -7.46 0.67
N VAL A 110 -11.18 -6.57 0.30
CA VAL A 110 -11.45 -5.12 0.24
C VAL A 110 -12.62 -4.82 -0.70
N GLU A 111 -12.59 -5.35 -1.90
CA GLU A 111 -13.65 -5.12 -2.90
C GLU A 111 -15.01 -5.67 -2.45
N LYS A 112 -15.03 -6.80 -1.74
CA LYS A 112 -16.25 -7.37 -1.16
C LYS A 112 -16.81 -6.52 -0.03
N LEU A 113 -15.94 -5.97 0.81
CA LEU A 113 -16.34 -5.13 1.95
C LEU A 113 -16.82 -3.75 1.51
N HIS A 114 -16.38 -3.27 0.35
CA HIS A 114 -16.66 -1.94 -0.17
C HIS A 114 -17.25 -1.97 -1.58
N PRO A 115 -18.41 -2.65 -1.77
CA PRO A 115 -19.02 -2.76 -3.10
C PRO A 115 -19.55 -1.43 -3.66
N GLU A 116 -19.70 -0.42 -2.81
CA GLU A 116 -20.10 0.94 -3.19
C GLU A 116 -18.99 1.70 -3.94
N ILE A 117 -17.73 1.28 -3.80
CA ILE A 117 -16.61 1.96 -4.47
C ILE A 117 -16.57 1.58 -5.94
N LYS A 118 -16.60 2.60 -6.79
CA LYS A 118 -16.60 2.45 -8.26
C LYS A 118 -15.24 2.63 -8.88
N VAL A 119 -14.39 3.42 -8.24
CA VAL A 119 -13.04 3.72 -8.71
C VAL A 119 -12.06 3.59 -7.56
N TRP A 120 -11.03 2.78 -7.76
CA TRP A 120 -9.88 2.66 -6.87
C TRP A 120 -8.67 3.28 -7.53
N GLU A 121 -7.88 4.02 -6.77
CA GLU A 121 -6.58 4.54 -7.22
C GLU A 121 -5.48 4.24 -6.22
N THR A 122 -4.26 4.18 -6.72
CA THR A 122 -3.05 4.07 -5.90
C THR A 122 -1.86 4.63 -6.68
N VAL A 123 -0.77 4.92 -5.98
CA VAL A 123 0.48 5.37 -6.58
C VAL A 123 1.63 4.49 -6.10
N THR A 124 2.64 4.33 -6.96
CA THR A 124 3.87 3.63 -6.58
C THR A 124 5.06 4.20 -7.35
N PRO A 125 6.28 4.20 -6.75
CA PRO A 125 7.48 4.62 -7.46
C PRO A 125 7.75 3.77 -8.71
N TYR A 126 8.31 4.39 -9.76
CA TYR A 126 8.57 3.72 -11.03
C TYR A 126 9.52 2.52 -10.93
N PHE A 127 10.41 2.49 -9.94
CA PHE A 127 11.37 1.41 -9.74
C PHE A 127 10.77 0.17 -9.06
N GLU A 128 9.59 0.29 -8.45
CA GLU A 128 8.89 -0.76 -7.72
C GLU A 128 8.23 -1.78 -8.68
N LYS A 129 9.05 -2.51 -9.43
CA LYS A 129 8.57 -3.44 -10.47
C LYS A 129 7.64 -4.52 -9.93
N ARG A 130 7.86 -5.01 -8.71
CA ARG A 130 7.00 -6.00 -8.07
C ARG A 130 5.61 -5.42 -7.80
N ASN A 131 5.53 -4.19 -7.30
CA ASN A 131 4.28 -3.50 -7.04
C ASN A 131 3.53 -3.21 -8.34
N ILE A 132 4.23 -2.75 -9.38
CA ILE A 132 3.64 -2.51 -10.71
C ILE A 132 3.05 -3.81 -11.26
N HIS A 133 3.81 -4.90 -11.23
CA HIS A 133 3.31 -6.22 -11.64
C HIS A 133 2.08 -6.64 -10.84
N PHE A 134 2.12 -6.44 -9.54
CA PHE A 134 1.02 -6.79 -8.63
C PHE A 134 -0.25 -5.99 -8.97
N TYR A 135 -0.16 -4.67 -9.04
CA TYR A 135 -1.33 -3.84 -9.34
C TYR A 135 -1.88 -4.10 -10.74
N VAL A 136 -1.03 -4.13 -11.76
CA VAL A 136 -1.48 -4.27 -13.14
C VAL A 136 -1.90 -5.71 -13.45
N ASN A 137 -1.03 -6.67 -13.17
CA ASN A 137 -1.23 -8.06 -13.65
C ASN A 137 -2.01 -8.93 -12.68
N LYS A 138 -2.01 -8.64 -11.38
CA LYS A 138 -2.73 -9.45 -10.38
C LYS A 138 -4.04 -8.82 -9.93
N LEU A 139 -4.09 -7.50 -9.78
CA LEU A 139 -5.27 -6.80 -9.26
C LEU A 139 -6.13 -6.16 -10.36
N GLY A 140 -5.62 -6.00 -11.57
CA GLY A 140 -6.37 -5.45 -12.70
C GLY A 140 -6.44 -3.92 -12.73
N PHE A 141 -5.50 -3.24 -12.08
CA PHE A 141 -5.33 -1.80 -12.22
C PHE A 141 -4.70 -1.45 -13.57
N HIS A 142 -4.94 -0.25 -14.04
CA HIS A 142 -4.31 0.32 -15.22
C HIS A 142 -3.49 1.53 -14.86
N ILE A 143 -2.35 1.73 -15.51
CA ILE A 143 -1.55 2.95 -15.35
C ILE A 143 -2.27 4.08 -16.07
N ILE A 144 -2.58 5.16 -15.33
CA ILE A 144 -3.27 6.33 -15.88
C ILE A 144 -2.42 7.59 -15.91
N GLY A 145 -1.26 7.57 -15.27
CA GLY A 145 -0.37 8.73 -15.24
C GLY A 145 1.02 8.39 -14.74
N PHE A 146 1.97 9.23 -15.11
CA PHE A 146 3.33 9.23 -14.61
C PHE A 146 3.69 10.65 -14.20
N TYR A 147 4.14 10.81 -12.97
CA TYR A 147 4.40 12.12 -12.36
C TYR A 147 5.88 12.27 -12.04
N ASN A 148 6.46 13.36 -12.51
CA ASN A 148 7.86 13.73 -12.29
C ASN A 148 7.99 15.26 -12.38
N GLU A 149 9.22 15.78 -12.48
CA GLU A 149 9.47 17.21 -12.62
C GLU A 149 8.79 17.87 -13.83
N PHE A 150 8.50 17.09 -14.89
CA PHE A 150 7.85 17.57 -16.11
C PHE A 150 6.32 17.46 -16.08
N ASN A 151 5.78 16.65 -15.20
CA ASN A 151 4.34 16.45 -15.03
C ASN A 151 4.04 16.28 -13.54
N LYS A 152 3.81 17.38 -12.85
CA LYS A 152 3.62 17.41 -11.40
C LYS A 152 2.16 17.18 -11.03
N ASP A 153 1.95 16.40 -9.98
CA ASP A 153 0.67 16.29 -9.30
C ASP A 153 0.79 17.00 -7.94
N ILE A 154 -0.14 17.90 -7.64
CA ILE A 154 -0.13 18.65 -6.39
C ILE A 154 -0.32 17.78 -5.14
N GLN A 155 -0.82 16.55 -5.31
CA GLN A 155 -1.02 15.59 -4.22
C GLN A 155 0.22 14.71 -3.98
N ILE A 156 1.20 14.75 -4.90
CA ILE A 156 2.44 13.99 -4.80
C ILE A 156 3.56 14.96 -4.41
N PRO A 157 4.24 14.76 -3.27
CA PRO A 157 5.37 15.60 -2.88
C PRO A 157 6.44 15.68 -3.98
N GLU A 158 7.04 16.85 -4.16
CA GLU A 158 8.09 17.06 -5.19
C GLU A 158 9.29 16.13 -5.01
N GLU A 159 9.54 15.67 -3.78
CA GLU A 159 10.60 14.73 -3.47
C GLU A 159 10.33 13.31 -4.00
N MET A 160 9.07 13.02 -4.36
CA MET A 160 8.67 11.73 -4.95
C MET A 160 8.69 11.80 -6.48
N ASP A 161 9.87 12.02 -7.04
CA ASP A 161 10.06 12.01 -8.49
C ASP A 161 9.87 10.60 -9.06
N GLY A 162 9.11 10.49 -10.15
CA GLY A 162 8.90 9.23 -10.84
C GLY A 162 7.85 8.30 -10.21
N MET A 163 6.63 8.78 -10.03
CA MET A 163 5.50 8.00 -9.54
C MET A 163 4.54 7.63 -10.66
N PHE A 164 4.13 6.36 -10.70
CA PHE A 164 2.98 5.93 -11.49
C PHE A 164 1.69 6.06 -10.68
N ARG A 165 0.63 6.52 -11.33
CA ARG A 165 -0.74 6.43 -10.80
C ARG A 165 -1.48 5.31 -11.51
N PHE A 166 -2.15 4.49 -10.71
CA PHE A 166 -2.96 3.34 -11.16
C PHE A 166 -4.42 3.58 -10.84
N GLN A 167 -5.29 3.07 -11.70
CA GLN A 167 -6.74 3.13 -11.49
C GLN A 167 -7.38 1.80 -11.82
N LYS A 168 -8.36 1.42 -11.02
CA LYS A 168 -9.23 0.27 -11.27
C LYS A 168 -10.69 0.71 -11.14
N LYS A 169 -11.47 0.49 -12.20
CA LYS A 169 -12.92 0.68 -12.17
C LYS A 169 -13.58 -0.65 -11.85
N THR A 170 -14.52 -0.63 -10.89
CA THR A 170 -15.26 -1.81 -10.45
C THR A 170 -16.73 -1.72 -10.86
N GLY A 171 -17.43 -2.84 -10.87
CA GLY A 171 -18.85 -2.90 -11.18
C GLY A 171 -19.21 -2.77 -12.67
N GLN A 172 -18.24 -3.06 -13.53
CA GLN A 172 -18.45 -3.16 -14.97
C GLN A 172 -18.59 -4.62 -15.39
#